data_6a36d3d3e8bfe6b1e8cd1b5204915d57
#
_entry.id   6a36d3d3e8bfe6b1e8cd1b5204915d57
#
_cell.length_a   1.000
_cell.length_b   1.000
_cell.length_c   1.000
_cell.angle_alpha   90.00
_cell.angle_beta   90.00
_cell.angle_gamma   90.00
#
_symmetry.space_group_name_H-M   'P 1'
#
loop_
_entity.id
_entity.type
_entity.pdbx_description
1 polymer ?
#
loop_
_entity_poly.entity_id
_entity_poly.type
_entity_poly.pdbx_seq_one_letter_code
_entity_poly.pdbx_strand_id
1 'polypeptide(L)'
;ALTPETNAAIETHMRQIANGIATAHDVSISVAYDTVFPAIHNHGDAVAAAVHAARSSASTPAVNADCDPKLFSEDFAHMSNVAPGCFMLIGNGKSGANARPLHATDYDFNDEILVPGASYIATLIEEMLDGDRKVQSLGLASSDPPDQVI
;
A
#
# COMPACT_ATOMS: atom_id res chain seq x y z
N ALA A 1 -12.23 3.14 0.82
CA ALA A 1 -12.44 2.43 2.10
C ALA A 1 -11.23 1.54 2.39
N LEU A 2 -10.94 1.29 3.67
CA LEU A 2 -9.77 0.48 4.08
C LEU A 2 -10.05 -1.03 4.03
N THR A 3 -11.32 -1.45 3.97
CA THR A 3 -11.67 -2.87 3.81
C THR A 3 -12.78 -3.07 2.78
N PRO A 4 -12.87 -4.25 2.16
CA PRO A 4 -13.95 -4.59 1.23
C PRO A 4 -15.33 -4.49 1.88
N GLU A 5 -15.46 -4.91 3.14
CA GLU A 5 -16.73 -4.88 3.89
C GLU A 5 -17.20 -3.44 4.11
N THR A 6 -16.28 -2.55 4.50
CA THR A 6 -16.59 -1.12 4.66
C THR A 6 -17.02 -0.51 3.33
N ASN A 7 -16.36 -0.87 2.23
CA ASN A 7 -16.71 -0.39 0.90
C ASN A 7 -18.12 -0.84 0.49
N ALA A 8 -18.47 -2.11 0.71
CA ALA A 8 -19.80 -2.64 0.44
C ALA A 8 -20.89 -1.98 1.33
N ALA A 9 -20.57 -1.69 2.59
CA ALA A 9 -21.47 -0.97 3.48
C ALA A 9 -21.73 0.47 3.00
N ILE A 10 -20.69 1.17 2.53
CA ILE A 10 -20.83 2.51 1.94
C ILE A 10 -21.75 2.47 0.72
N GLU A 11 -21.53 1.56 -0.21
CA GLU A 11 -22.41 1.39 -1.37
C GLU A 11 -23.86 1.16 -0.96
N THR A 12 -24.09 0.25 -0.02
CA THR A 12 -25.42 -0.08 0.49
C THR A 12 -26.10 1.17 1.06
N HIS A 13 -25.42 1.93 1.90
CA HIS A 13 -25.97 3.15 2.50
C HIS A 13 -26.21 4.25 1.46
N MET A 14 -25.33 4.43 0.48
CA MET A 14 -25.55 5.38 -0.62
C MET A 14 -26.82 5.05 -1.40
N ARG A 15 -27.05 3.79 -1.73
CA ARG A 15 -28.28 3.33 -2.42
C ARG A 15 -29.53 3.53 -1.56
N GLN A 16 -29.45 3.27 -0.25
CA GLN A 16 -30.57 3.50 0.67
C GLN A 16 -30.93 4.98 0.75
N ILE A 17 -29.94 5.87 0.88
CA ILE A 17 -30.14 7.33 0.92
C ILE A 17 -30.76 7.81 -0.40
N ALA A 18 -30.21 7.38 -1.53
CA ALA A 18 -30.75 7.75 -2.85
C ALA A 18 -32.21 7.30 -3.01
N ASN A 19 -32.55 6.07 -2.61
CA ASN A 19 -33.92 5.57 -2.65
C ASN A 19 -34.87 6.33 -1.72
N GLY A 20 -34.41 6.71 -0.53
CA GLY A 20 -35.19 7.54 0.40
C GLY A 20 -35.50 8.91 -0.18
N ILE A 21 -34.53 9.57 -0.81
CA ILE A 21 -34.71 10.85 -1.49
C ILE A 21 -35.64 10.69 -2.69
N ALA A 22 -35.46 9.66 -3.51
CA ALA A 22 -36.30 9.39 -4.66
C ALA A 22 -37.78 9.25 -4.26
N THR A 23 -38.05 8.50 -3.18
CA THR A 23 -39.40 8.30 -2.64
C THR A 23 -39.97 9.62 -2.09
N ALA A 24 -39.18 10.39 -1.34
CA ALA A 24 -39.66 11.62 -0.71
C ALA A 24 -40.01 12.72 -1.73
N HIS A 25 -39.40 12.70 -2.89
CA HIS A 25 -39.55 13.74 -3.93
C HIS A 25 -40.25 13.28 -5.21
N ASP A 26 -40.73 12.03 -5.22
CA ASP A 26 -41.40 11.42 -6.38
C ASP A 26 -40.54 11.52 -7.66
N VAL A 27 -39.26 11.18 -7.54
CA VAL A 27 -38.30 11.14 -8.65
C VAL A 27 -37.62 9.78 -8.73
N SER A 28 -37.01 9.46 -9.87
CA SER A 28 -36.16 8.29 -9.99
C SER A 28 -34.69 8.69 -9.89
N ILE A 29 -33.92 7.94 -9.09
CA ILE A 29 -32.47 8.12 -8.94
C ILE A 29 -31.78 6.79 -9.26
N SER A 30 -30.87 6.80 -10.22
CA SER A 30 -29.97 5.67 -10.47
C SER A 30 -28.60 5.93 -9.83
N VAL A 31 -28.05 4.90 -9.19
CA VAL A 31 -26.71 4.96 -8.57
C VAL A 31 -25.81 3.96 -9.28
N ALA A 32 -24.79 4.46 -9.99
CA ALA A 32 -23.66 3.66 -10.44
C ALA A 32 -22.55 3.74 -9.38
N TYR A 33 -22.04 2.60 -8.97
CA TYR A 33 -20.98 2.50 -7.97
C TYR A 33 -19.97 1.46 -8.43
N ASP A 34 -18.76 1.92 -8.73
CA ASP A 34 -17.67 1.08 -9.21
C ASP A 34 -16.50 1.15 -8.25
N THR A 35 -15.96 -0.01 -7.88
CA THR A 35 -14.71 -0.11 -7.10
C THR A 35 -13.57 -0.42 -8.06
N VAL A 36 -12.87 0.63 -8.50
CA VAL A 36 -11.75 0.50 -9.44
C VAL A 36 -10.51 -0.07 -8.73
N PHE A 37 -10.25 0.38 -7.50
CA PHE A 37 -9.11 -0.05 -6.69
C PHE A 37 -9.59 -0.67 -5.37
N PRO A 38 -9.28 -1.95 -5.10
CA PRO A 38 -9.50 -2.54 -3.79
C PRO A 38 -8.57 -1.92 -2.74
N ALA A 39 -8.80 -2.25 -1.46
CA ALA A 39 -7.87 -1.88 -0.40
C ALA A 39 -6.56 -2.68 -0.53
N ILE A 40 -5.45 -2.03 -0.22
CA ILE A 40 -4.15 -2.69 -0.09
C ILE A 40 -4.03 -3.26 1.31
N HIS A 41 -3.68 -4.54 1.39
CA HIS A 41 -3.26 -5.19 2.61
C HIS A 41 -1.81 -5.67 2.43
N ASN A 42 -0.90 -5.14 3.23
CA ASN A 42 0.47 -5.61 3.23
C ASN A 42 0.60 -6.91 4.03
N HIS A 43 1.18 -7.92 3.45
CA HIS A 43 1.41 -9.21 4.11
C HIS A 43 2.54 -9.09 5.11
N GLY A 44 2.34 -9.65 6.32
CA GLY A 44 3.27 -9.48 7.45
C GLY A 44 4.71 -9.88 7.14
N ASP A 45 4.93 -11.01 6.47
CA ASP A 45 6.27 -11.47 6.07
C ASP A 45 6.93 -10.54 5.05
N ALA A 46 6.14 -10.04 4.09
CA ALA A 46 6.63 -9.08 3.11
C ALA A 46 6.99 -7.73 3.77
N VAL A 47 6.21 -7.28 4.76
CA VAL A 47 6.53 -6.10 5.58
C VAL A 47 7.82 -6.32 6.36
N ALA A 48 7.97 -7.48 7.02
CA ALA A 48 9.17 -7.80 7.79
C ALA A 48 10.43 -7.80 6.92
N ALA A 49 10.37 -8.43 5.73
CA ALA A 49 11.46 -8.42 4.76
C ALA A 49 11.79 -7.00 4.27
N ALA A 50 10.77 -6.20 3.92
CA ALA A 50 10.93 -4.83 3.47
C ALA A 50 11.59 -3.94 4.54
N VAL A 51 11.14 -4.04 5.80
CA VAL A 51 11.70 -3.30 6.94
C VAL A 51 13.13 -3.73 7.23
N HIS A 52 13.41 -5.03 7.18
CA HIS A 52 14.77 -5.55 7.40
C HIS A 52 15.73 -5.01 6.33
N ALA A 53 15.41 -5.16 5.06
CA ALA A 53 16.21 -4.66 3.96
C ALA A 53 16.42 -3.13 4.03
N ALA A 54 15.37 -2.38 4.38
CA ALA A 54 15.48 -0.94 4.54
C ALA A 54 16.44 -0.53 5.67
N ARG A 55 16.45 -1.27 6.77
CA ARG A 55 17.38 -1.03 7.89
C ARG A 55 18.80 -1.49 7.60
N SER A 56 18.96 -2.54 6.79
CA SER A 56 20.28 -3.06 6.35
C SER A 56 20.92 -2.19 5.27
N SER A 57 20.12 -1.47 4.47
CA SER A 57 20.62 -0.59 3.42
C SER A 57 21.35 0.60 4.01
N ALA A 58 22.63 0.75 3.69
CA ALA A 58 23.48 1.82 4.19
C ALA A 58 23.02 3.24 3.82
N SER A 59 22.14 3.33 2.81
CA SER A 59 21.63 4.59 2.27
C SER A 59 20.28 5.02 2.85
N THR A 60 19.64 4.23 3.72
CA THR A 60 18.31 4.52 4.26
C THR A 60 18.43 5.25 5.61
N PRO A 61 18.10 6.55 5.68
CA PRO A 61 18.33 7.35 6.90
C PRO A 61 17.29 7.10 8.01
N ALA A 62 16.07 6.69 7.68
CA ALA A 62 15.00 6.43 8.65
C ALA A 62 13.95 5.48 8.05
N VAL A 63 13.49 4.54 8.87
CA VAL A 63 12.41 3.60 8.52
C VAL A 63 11.29 3.76 9.53
N ASN A 64 10.08 4.06 9.04
CA ASN A 64 8.85 4.04 9.83
C ASN A 64 8.04 2.81 9.41
N ALA A 65 7.99 1.80 10.27
CA ALA A 65 7.24 0.57 10.03
C ALA A 65 5.78 0.65 10.52
N ASP A 66 5.44 1.66 11.34
CA ASP A 66 4.14 1.85 11.97
C ASP A 66 3.48 3.14 11.44
N CYS A 67 3.40 3.29 10.11
CA CYS A 67 2.72 4.46 9.56
C CYS A 67 1.20 4.26 9.59
N ASP A 68 0.47 5.36 9.84
CA ASP A 68 -0.99 5.35 9.75
C ASP A 68 -1.47 4.93 8.36
N PRO A 69 -2.62 4.22 8.28
CA PRO A 69 -3.25 3.88 7.02
C PRO A 69 -3.45 5.09 6.13
N LYS A 70 -3.18 4.94 4.82
CA LYS A 70 -3.29 6.04 3.85
C LYS A 70 -4.56 5.89 3.02
N LEU A 71 -5.27 7.00 2.82
CA LEU A 71 -6.52 7.04 2.06
C LEU A 71 -6.26 7.51 0.62
N PHE A 72 -5.46 6.75 -0.10
CA PHE A 72 -5.27 6.93 -1.54
C PHE A 72 -5.48 5.59 -2.28
N SER A 73 -5.56 5.64 -3.58
CA SER A 73 -5.80 4.47 -4.44
C SER A 73 -4.53 4.10 -5.18
N GLU A 74 -4.28 2.79 -5.28
CA GLU A 74 -3.15 2.22 -5.98
C GLU A 74 -3.52 0.94 -6.72
N ASP A 75 -2.97 0.76 -7.92
CA ASP A 75 -3.18 -0.45 -8.72
C ASP A 75 -2.43 -1.67 -8.17
N PHE A 76 -1.40 -1.46 -7.36
CA PHE A 76 -0.72 -2.52 -6.59
C PHE A 76 -1.68 -3.37 -5.76
N ALA A 77 -2.84 -2.82 -5.38
CA ALA A 77 -3.90 -3.54 -4.69
C ALA A 77 -4.36 -4.80 -5.45
N HIS A 78 -4.37 -4.76 -6.78
CA HIS A 78 -4.71 -5.92 -7.61
C HIS A 78 -3.62 -7.00 -7.56
N MET A 79 -2.35 -6.60 -7.46
CA MET A 79 -1.23 -7.53 -7.33
C MET A 79 -1.20 -8.19 -5.95
N SER A 80 -1.38 -7.40 -4.88
CA SER A 80 -1.37 -7.91 -3.49
C SER A 80 -2.55 -8.85 -3.18
N ASN A 81 -3.63 -8.79 -3.96
CA ASN A 81 -4.76 -9.71 -3.82
C ASN A 81 -4.52 -11.10 -4.44
N VAL A 82 -3.48 -11.25 -5.26
CA VAL A 82 -3.16 -12.53 -5.92
C VAL A 82 -1.82 -13.12 -5.47
N ALA A 83 -0.98 -12.31 -4.83
CA ALA A 83 0.31 -12.75 -4.30
C ALA A 83 0.68 -11.94 -3.05
N PRO A 84 1.33 -12.56 -2.04
CA PRO A 84 1.85 -11.84 -0.89
C PRO A 84 2.78 -10.71 -1.32
N GLY A 85 2.53 -9.49 -0.82
CA GLY A 85 3.30 -8.31 -1.19
C GLY A 85 3.28 -7.23 -0.12
N CYS A 86 4.16 -6.26 -0.29
CA CYS A 86 4.23 -5.06 0.54
C CYS A 86 4.36 -3.84 -0.36
N PHE A 87 3.41 -2.92 -0.25
CA PHE A 87 3.50 -1.59 -0.82
C PHE A 87 4.17 -0.67 0.19
N MET A 88 5.21 0.02 -0.23
CA MET A 88 5.94 0.92 0.65
C MET A 88 6.17 2.27 -0.03
N LEU A 89 6.37 3.30 0.79
CA LEU A 89 6.57 4.66 0.34
C LEU A 89 8.01 5.12 0.61
N ILE A 90 8.60 5.81 -0.34
CA ILE A 90 9.87 6.52 -0.16
C ILE A 90 9.55 8.02 -0.09
N GLY A 91 9.93 8.65 1.02
CA GLY A 91 9.68 10.07 1.22
C GLY A 91 10.49 10.95 0.27
N ASN A 92 9.81 11.87 -0.43
CA ASN A 92 10.44 12.79 -1.38
C ASN A 92 11.19 13.94 -0.71
N GLY A 93 10.78 14.34 0.51
CA GLY A 93 11.40 15.43 1.28
C GLY A 93 10.41 16.08 2.25
N LYS A 94 10.93 16.96 3.13
CA LYS A 94 10.15 17.63 4.18
C LYS A 94 10.06 19.15 4.03
N SER A 95 10.78 19.74 3.07
CA SER A 95 10.84 21.20 2.87
C SER A 95 11.09 21.55 1.41
N GLY A 96 10.82 22.80 1.05
CA GLY A 96 11.02 23.32 -0.29
C GLY A 96 10.15 22.64 -1.36
N ALA A 97 10.65 22.55 -2.57
CA ALA A 97 9.97 21.92 -3.71
C ALA A 97 9.67 20.42 -3.45
N ASN A 98 10.59 19.72 -2.79
CA ASN A 98 10.47 18.30 -2.51
C ASN A 98 9.41 17.95 -1.44
N ALA A 99 8.86 18.93 -0.72
CA ALA A 99 7.77 18.73 0.25
C ALA A 99 6.37 18.88 -0.37
N ARG A 100 6.29 19.06 -1.68
CA ARG A 100 5.00 19.13 -2.37
C ARG A 100 4.30 17.77 -2.32
N PRO A 101 2.97 17.76 -2.11
CA PRO A 101 2.22 16.51 -2.15
C PRO A 101 2.20 15.93 -3.57
N LEU A 102 2.10 14.61 -3.66
CA LEU A 102 1.87 13.94 -4.94
C LEU A 102 0.68 14.58 -5.67
N HIS A 103 0.76 14.66 -6.99
CA HIS A 103 -0.23 15.26 -7.89
C HIS A 103 -0.35 16.80 -7.78
N ALA A 104 0.50 17.49 -7.02
CA ALA A 104 0.60 18.93 -7.14
C ALA A 104 1.15 19.32 -8.52
N THR A 105 0.67 20.42 -9.09
CA THR A 105 1.10 20.89 -10.42
C THR A 105 2.57 21.30 -10.47
N ASP A 106 3.15 21.59 -9.31
CA ASP A 106 4.53 21.98 -9.08
C ASP A 106 5.30 20.90 -8.30
N TYR A 107 4.84 19.62 -8.35
CA TYR A 107 5.57 18.50 -7.78
C TYR A 107 6.88 18.29 -8.52
N ASP A 108 7.94 18.13 -7.75
CA ASP A 108 9.29 17.85 -8.28
C ASP A 108 9.87 16.63 -7.57
N PHE A 109 10.43 15.71 -8.34
CA PHE A 109 11.10 14.53 -7.81
C PHE A 109 12.43 14.92 -7.18
N ASN A 110 12.73 14.36 -6.04
CA ASN A 110 14.01 14.56 -5.39
C ASN A 110 15.04 13.54 -5.89
N ASP A 111 15.95 13.98 -6.74
CA ASP A 111 17.00 13.12 -7.30
C ASP A 111 17.91 12.48 -6.22
N GLU A 112 17.99 13.09 -5.02
CA GLU A 112 18.78 12.54 -3.90
C GLU A 112 18.23 11.20 -3.40
N ILE A 113 16.95 10.88 -3.65
CA ILE A 113 16.35 9.61 -3.24
C ILE A 113 16.59 8.47 -4.24
N LEU A 114 17.12 8.73 -5.43
CA LEU A 114 17.37 7.69 -6.44
C LEU A 114 18.37 6.64 -5.97
N VAL A 115 19.50 7.07 -5.41
CA VAL A 115 20.53 6.15 -4.91
C VAL A 115 20.05 5.37 -3.69
N PRO A 116 19.47 6.00 -2.65
CA PRO A 116 18.84 5.27 -1.54
C PRO A 116 17.77 4.28 -2.00
N GLY A 117 16.90 4.68 -2.90
CA GLY A 117 15.85 3.81 -3.43
C GLY A 117 16.39 2.59 -4.18
N ALA A 118 17.34 2.81 -5.09
CA ALA A 118 17.99 1.73 -5.81
C ALA A 118 18.75 0.77 -4.88
N SER A 119 19.51 1.32 -3.93
CA SER A 119 20.24 0.52 -2.93
C SER A 119 19.31 -0.33 -2.07
N TYR A 120 18.18 0.25 -1.64
CA TYR A 120 17.15 -0.48 -0.89
C TYR A 120 16.60 -1.66 -1.69
N ILE A 121 16.19 -1.44 -2.94
CA ILE A 121 15.64 -2.52 -3.79
C ILE A 121 16.67 -3.61 -4.04
N ALA A 122 17.94 -3.24 -4.30
CA ALA A 122 19.01 -4.22 -4.45
C ALA A 122 19.20 -5.07 -3.19
N THR A 123 19.27 -4.43 -2.02
CA THR A 123 19.38 -5.12 -0.73
C THR A 123 18.20 -6.07 -0.50
N LEU A 124 16.97 -5.61 -0.76
CA LEU A 124 15.76 -6.43 -0.61
C LEU A 124 15.81 -7.69 -1.48
N ILE A 125 16.19 -7.55 -2.74
CA ILE A 125 16.30 -8.68 -3.68
C ILE A 125 17.37 -9.66 -3.21
N GLU A 126 18.54 -9.17 -2.82
CA GLU A 126 19.63 -10.01 -2.34
C GLU A 126 19.23 -10.81 -1.10
N GLU A 127 18.61 -10.14 -0.10
CA GLU A 127 18.17 -10.80 1.13
C GLU A 127 17.06 -11.82 0.90
N MET A 128 16.09 -11.54 0.02
CA MET A 128 15.03 -12.48 -0.35
C MET A 128 15.60 -13.72 -1.03
N LEU A 129 16.52 -13.56 -2.00
CA LEU A 129 17.15 -14.68 -2.71
C LEU A 129 18.04 -15.54 -1.78
N ASP A 130 18.73 -14.91 -0.83
CA ASP A 130 19.53 -15.63 0.17
C ASP A 130 18.66 -16.33 1.21
N GLY A 131 17.52 -15.72 1.59
CA GLY A 131 16.51 -16.32 2.46
C GLY A 131 15.92 -17.59 1.87
N ASP A 132 15.51 -17.57 0.61
CA ASP A 132 14.98 -18.73 -0.10
C ASP A 132 15.99 -19.86 -0.17
N ARG A 133 17.26 -19.57 -0.42
CA ARG A 133 18.34 -20.58 -0.40
C ARG A 133 18.51 -21.23 0.98
N LYS A 134 18.41 -20.45 2.05
CA LYS A 134 18.50 -20.96 3.43
C LYS A 134 17.31 -21.84 3.80
N VAL A 135 16.09 -21.40 3.47
CA VAL A 135 14.86 -22.16 3.72
C VAL A 135 14.87 -23.49 2.96
N GLN A 136 15.23 -23.49 1.67
CA GLN A 136 15.37 -24.71 0.87
C GLN A 136 16.46 -25.65 1.41
N SER A 137 17.56 -25.10 1.90
CA SER A 137 18.67 -25.89 2.47
C SER A 137 18.33 -26.54 3.82
N LEU A 138 17.37 -25.96 4.56
CA LEU A 138 16.94 -26.45 5.88
C LEU A 138 15.68 -27.32 5.84
N GLY A 139 14.99 -27.43 4.70
CA GLY A 139 13.76 -28.24 4.53
C GLY A 139 12.58 -27.77 5.38
N LEU A 140 12.54 -26.49 5.77
CA LEU A 140 11.50 -25.91 6.61
C LEU A 140 10.44 -25.21 5.73
N ALA A 141 9.16 -25.51 5.96
CA ALA A 141 8.05 -24.80 5.37
C ALA A 141 7.80 -23.48 6.15
N SER A 142 7.50 -22.37 5.45
CA SER A 142 7.15 -21.10 6.08
C SER A 142 5.79 -21.17 6.76
N SER A 143 5.67 -20.62 7.98
CA SER A 143 4.38 -20.39 8.67
C SER A 143 4.01 -18.92 8.50
N ASP A 144 2.81 -18.65 7.98
CA ASP A 144 2.32 -17.29 7.73
C ASP A 144 1.96 -16.55 9.04
N PRO A 145 2.54 -15.36 9.31
CA PRO A 145 2.07 -14.46 10.37
C PRO A 145 0.81 -13.68 9.96
N PRO A 146 0.13 -13.00 10.90
CA PRO A 146 -1.10 -12.26 10.60
C PRO A 146 -0.87 -11.03 9.73
N ASP A 147 -1.80 -10.78 8.81
CA ASP A 147 -1.80 -9.65 7.88
C ASP A 147 -1.88 -8.28 8.57
N GLN A 148 -1.16 -7.29 8.05
CA GLN A 148 -1.24 -5.91 8.50
C GLN A 148 -1.92 -5.02 7.45
N VAL A 149 -2.84 -4.16 7.89
CA VAL A 149 -3.51 -3.15 7.07
C VAL A 149 -2.70 -1.85 7.08
N ILE A 150 -2.42 -1.30 5.92
CA ILE A 150 -1.82 0.03 5.76
C ILE A 150 -2.84 1.04 5.25
#